data_4897ae56864aaa02cb9dd2aaf664dd8c
#
_entry.id   4897ae56864aaa02cb9dd2aaf664dd8c
#
_cell.length_a   1.000
_cell.length_b   1.000
_cell.length_c   1.000
_cell.angle_alpha   90.00
_cell.angle_beta   90.00
_cell.angle_gamma   90.00
#
_symmetry.space_group_name_H-M   'P 1'
#
loop_
_entity.id
_entity.type
_entity.pdbx_description
1 polymer ?
#
loop_
_entity_poly.entity_id
_entity_poly.type
_entity_poly.pdbx_seq_one_letter_code
_entity_poly.pdbx_strand_id
1 'polypeptide(L)'
;MPMWNPWHGCHKISPGCKHCYVFREDAAFGAPIPSDNVRKTASFNLPLRHDRNKHYKFPSGTEFALCFTSDLLIEEADEWRDDIWEIIRMRSDCRFFFFTKRIERLRECLPSDWDNGYENIGIGCTVENQDRADKRLPIFLSIPIKHRMIIVAPMLEKINLESYLDPELIEEVSVGGESGRYARPLDFEWVKDIHGQCLKHNVPFCFHQTGSYLIKDGRQFNIPREHQHSQATKAGLNTLTHKVN
;
A
#
# COMPACT_ATOMS: atom_id res chain seq x y z
N MET A 1 -4.00 -12.69 5.85
CA MET A 1 -4.78 -11.76 5.01
C MET A 1 -4.65 -12.20 3.55
N PRO A 2 -5.77 -12.53 2.86
CA PRO A 2 -5.77 -12.89 1.45
C PRO A 2 -5.48 -11.67 0.56
N MET A 3 -4.72 -11.91 -0.52
CA MET A 3 -4.54 -10.91 -1.57
C MET A 3 -5.63 -11.07 -2.63
N TRP A 4 -6.34 -9.99 -2.90
CA TRP A 4 -7.30 -9.91 -3.98
C TRP A 4 -6.74 -9.02 -5.10
N ASN A 5 -6.24 -9.65 -6.14
CA ASN A 5 -5.72 -8.97 -7.32
C ASN A 5 -6.69 -9.17 -8.49
N PRO A 6 -7.69 -8.28 -8.67
CA PRO A 6 -8.68 -8.41 -9.75
C PRO A 6 -8.03 -8.29 -11.14
N TRP A 7 -6.95 -7.56 -11.23
CA TRP A 7 -6.08 -7.48 -12.41
C TRP A 7 -4.61 -7.55 -12.02
N HIS A 8 -3.78 -7.78 -12.99
CA HIS A 8 -2.33 -7.84 -12.88
C HIS A 8 -1.69 -6.99 -13.97
N GLY A 9 -0.51 -6.43 -13.68
CA GLY A 9 0.22 -5.54 -14.55
C GLY A 9 0.07 -4.07 -14.15
N CYS A 10 1.09 -3.26 -14.44
CA CYS A 10 1.14 -1.87 -14.00
C CYS A 10 2.12 -1.07 -14.85
N HIS A 11 2.00 0.26 -14.88
CA HIS A 11 2.98 1.17 -15.46
C HIS A 11 3.80 1.89 -14.40
N LYS A 12 5.09 2.06 -14.67
CA LYS A 12 6.00 2.79 -13.78
C LYS A 12 5.78 4.29 -13.93
N ILE A 13 5.40 4.98 -12.85
CA ILE A 13 5.07 6.42 -12.89
C ILE A 13 5.94 7.28 -11.97
N SER A 14 6.78 6.66 -11.12
CA SER A 14 7.57 7.40 -10.15
C SER A 14 8.88 6.68 -9.80
N PRO A 15 9.83 7.34 -9.13
CA PRO A 15 11.09 6.72 -8.72
C PRO A 15 10.93 5.44 -7.92
N GLY A 16 9.86 5.32 -7.10
CA GLY A 16 9.55 4.13 -6.33
C GLY A 16 9.16 2.91 -7.17
N CYS A 17 8.82 3.11 -8.45
CA CYS A 17 8.49 2.01 -9.37
C CYS A 17 9.71 1.41 -10.08
N LYS A 18 10.93 2.00 -9.93
CA LYS A 18 12.12 1.58 -10.69
C LYS A 18 12.43 0.08 -10.54
N HIS A 19 12.42 -0.42 -9.31
CA HIS A 19 12.74 -1.81 -8.98
C HIS A 19 11.53 -2.55 -8.37
N CYS A 20 10.32 -2.20 -8.84
CA CYS A 20 9.08 -2.79 -8.36
C CYS A 20 9.11 -4.32 -8.47
N TYR A 21 8.67 -4.97 -7.40
CA TYR A 21 8.68 -6.43 -7.29
C TYR A 21 7.79 -7.12 -8.34
N VAL A 22 6.70 -6.50 -8.77
CA VAL A 22 5.81 -7.06 -9.80
C VAL A 22 6.57 -7.33 -11.09
N PHE A 23 7.27 -6.32 -11.61
CA PHE A 23 8.07 -6.46 -12.84
C PHE A 23 9.23 -7.45 -12.68
N ARG A 24 9.84 -7.48 -11.49
CA ARG A 24 10.96 -8.38 -11.20
C ARG A 24 10.53 -9.83 -11.10
N GLU A 25 9.41 -10.10 -10.43
CA GLU A 25 8.87 -11.45 -10.27
C GLU A 25 8.37 -11.99 -11.60
N ASP A 26 7.62 -11.20 -12.37
CA ASP A 26 7.19 -11.61 -13.72
C ASP A 26 8.38 -11.96 -14.60
N ALA A 27 9.44 -11.14 -14.60
CA ALA A 27 10.67 -11.45 -15.34
C ALA A 27 11.37 -12.71 -14.85
N ALA A 28 11.41 -12.94 -13.53
CA ALA A 28 12.06 -14.10 -12.93
C ALA A 28 11.31 -15.40 -13.22
N PHE A 29 9.98 -15.36 -13.27
CA PHE A 29 9.14 -16.53 -13.56
C PHE A 29 8.86 -16.72 -15.06
N GLY A 30 9.45 -15.90 -15.94
CA GLY A 30 9.25 -15.99 -17.39
C GLY A 30 7.78 -15.80 -17.77
N ALA A 31 7.11 -14.83 -17.15
CA ALA A 31 5.71 -14.53 -17.44
C ALA A 31 5.49 -14.34 -18.95
N PRO A 32 4.54 -15.06 -19.55
CA PRO A 32 4.35 -15.02 -21.02
C PRO A 32 3.80 -13.67 -21.50
N ILE A 33 3.27 -12.86 -20.59
CA ILE A 33 2.70 -11.53 -20.86
C ILE A 33 3.52 -10.51 -20.08
N PRO A 34 4.00 -9.43 -20.72
CA PRO A 34 4.74 -8.36 -20.05
C PRO A 34 3.95 -7.73 -18.89
N SER A 35 4.67 -7.30 -17.85
CA SER A 35 4.07 -6.70 -16.64
C SER A 35 3.39 -5.34 -16.91
N ASP A 36 3.67 -4.69 -18.03
CA ASP A 36 3.02 -3.45 -18.49
C ASP A 36 1.74 -3.70 -19.30
N ASN A 37 1.37 -4.96 -19.54
CA ASN A 37 0.09 -5.34 -20.12
C ASN A 37 -0.91 -5.65 -18.99
N VAL A 38 -1.75 -4.67 -18.67
CA VAL A 38 -2.77 -4.80 -17.61
C VAL A 38 -3.89 -5.72 -18.08
N ARG A 39 -4.23 -6.73 -17.26
CA ARG A 39 -5.23 -7.75 -17.61
C ARG A 39 -6.01 -8.26 -16.41
N LYS A 40 -7.28 -8.58 -16.62
CA LYS A 40 -8.09 -9.25 -15.58
C LYS A 40 -7.45 -10.59 -15.19
N THR A 41 -7.58 -10.95 -13.92
CA THR A 41 -7.11 -12.25 -13.40
C THR A 41 -8.28 -13.19 -13.12
N ALA A 42 -7.98 -14.47 -12.95
CA ALA A 42 -8.94 -15.46 -12.48
C ALA A 42 -9.46 -15.18 -11.05
N SER A 43 -8.83 -14.22 -10.34
CA SER A 43 -9.22 -13.79 -9.00
C SER A 43 -10.16 -12.58 -9.00
N PHE A 44 -10.67 -12.14 -10.16
CA PHE A 44 -11.49 -10.94 -10.29
C PHE A 44 -12.63 -10.90 -9.26
N ASN A 45 -13.38 -12.00 -9.13
CA ASN A 45 -14.50 -12.14 -8.19
C ASN A 45 -14.12 -12.90 -6.90
N LEU A 46 -12.87 -12.82 -6.46
CA LEU A 46 -12.37 -13.60 -5.32
C LEU A 46 -13.22 -13.46 -4.05
N PRO A 47 -13.63 -12.27 -3.60
CA PRO A 47 -14.41 -12.10 -2.37
C PRO A 47 -15.80 -12.74 -2.43
N LEU A 48 -16.34 -12.92 -3.64
CA LEU A 48 -17.67 -13.49 -3.87
C LEU A 48 -17.67 -15.02 -4.04
N ARG A 49 -16.49 -15.67 -3.98
CA ARG A 49 -16.41 -17.11 -4.14
C ARG A 49 -17.11 -17.87 -3.02
N HIS A 50 -17.88 -18.89 -3.39
CA HIS A 50 -18.59 -19.77 -2.46
C HIS A 50 -17.88 -21.15 -2.37
N ASP A 51 -18.08 -21.80 -1.24
CA ASP A 51 -17.79 -23.21 -1.04
C ASP A 51 -18.88 -24.11 -1.61
N ARG A 52 -18.76 -25.44 -1.42
CA ARG A 52 -19.76 -26.42 -1.87
C ARG A 52 -21.13 -26.30 -1.18
N ASN A 53 -21.14 -25.68 0.01
CA ASN A 53 -22.35 -25.47 0.80
C ASN A 53 -22.98 -24.08 0.56
N LYS A 54 -22.51 -23.34 -0.47
CA LYS A 54 -22.95 -21.98 -0.85
C LYS A 54 -22.63 -20.89 0.19
N HIS A 55 -21.72 -21.15 1.13
CA HIS A 55 -21.19 -20.11 2.02
C HIS A 55 -20.02 -19.41 1.34
N TYR A 56 -19.83 -18.13 1.66
CA TYR A 56 -18.63 -17.42 1.20
C TYR A 56 -17.36 -18.13 1.68
N LYS A 57 -16.39 -18.35 0.80
CA LYS A 57 -15.09 -18.93 1.17
C LYS A 57 -14.31 -18.09 2.14
N PHE A 58 -14.55 -16.79 2.13
CA PHE A 58 -13.96 -15.82 3.03
C PHE A 58 -15.05 -15.36 4.00
N PRO A 59 -14.94 -15.68 5.30
CA PRO A 59 -15.97 -15.34 6.27
C PRO A 59 -16.01 -13.84 6.54
N SER A 60 -17.09 -13.40 7.18
CA SER A 60 -17.22 -12.04 7.72
C SER A 60 -16.01 -11.66 8.57
N GLY A 61 -15.59 -10.40 8.50
CA GLY A 61 -14.38 -9.90 9.15
C GLY A 61 -13.07 -10.18 8.39
N THR A 62 -13.14 -10.87 7.23
CA THR A 62 -11.93 -11.06 6.41
C THR A 62 -11.39 -9.71 5.92
N GLU A 63 -10.08 -9.51 6.09
CA GLU A 63 -9.36 -8.36 5.53
C GLU A 63 -8.67 -8.76 4.23
N PHE A 64 -8.90 -8.00 3.15
CA PHE A 64 -8.32 -8.23 1.84
C PHE A 64 -7.28 -7.15 1.50
N ALA A 65 -6.08 -7.60 1.10
CA ALA A 65 -5.12 -6.74 0.42
C ALA A 65 -5.51 -6.65 -1.06
N LEU A 66 -5.98 -5.47 -1.49
CA LEU A 66 -6.55 -5.26 -2.81
C LEU A 66 -5.51 -4.68 -3.79
N CYS A 67 -5.38 -5.33 -4.95
CA CYS A 67 -4.62 -4.85 -6.10
C CYS A 67 -3.10 -4.68 -5.87
N PHE A 68 -2.47 -5.60 -5.14
CA PHE A 68 -1.03 -5.54 -4.84
C PHE A 68 -0.11 -5.91 -6.02
N THR A 69 -0.65 -6.50 -7.10
CA THR A 69 0.10 -6.78 -8.32
C THR A 69 -0.17 -5.77 -9.45
N SER A 70 -0.80 -4.63 -9.09
CA SER A 70 -1.13 -3.52 -9.97
C SER A 70 -1.31 -2.24 -9.15
N ASP A 71 -2.06 -1.28 -9.70
CA ASP A 71 -2.61 -0.12 -8.99
C ASP A 71 -4.12 -0.08 -9.26
N LEU A 72 -4.95 0.14 -8.21
CA LEU A 72 -6.41 0.15 -8.37
C LEU A 72 -6.87 1.30 -9.27
N LEU A 73 -6.10 2.36 -9.36
CA LEU A 73 -6.44 3.58 -10.11
C LEU A 73 -5.79 3.63 -11.49
N ILE A 74 -5.29 2.48 -12.00
CA ILE A 74 -4.69 2.43 -13.34
C ILE A 74 -5.76 2.62 -14.42
N GLU A 75 -5.41 3.31 -15.51
CA GLU A 75 -6.32 3.73 -16.56
C GLU A 75 -6.98 2.56 -17.28
N GLU A 76 -6.22 1.50 -17.56
CA GLU A 76 -6.71 0.32 -18.27
C GLU A 76 -7.78 -0.45 -17.49
N ALA A 77 -7.91 -0.18 -16.19
CA ALA A 77 -8.93 -0.81 -15.35
C ALA A 77 -10.21 0.03 -15.20
N ASP A 78 -10.33 1.17 -15.88
CA ASP A 78 -11.49 2.05 -15.75
C ASP A 78 -12.81 1.32 -16.03
N GLU A 79 -12.87 0.50 -17.08
CA GLU A 79 -14.06 -0.29 -17.44
C GLU A 79 -14.40 -1.40 -16.42
N TRP A 80 -13.46 -1.73 -15.51
CA TRP A 80 -13.63 -2.84 -14.58
C TRP A 80 -13.81 -2.38 -13.12
N ARG A 81 -13.53 -1.11 -12.85
CA ARG A 81 -13.44 -0.59 -11.48
C ARG A 81 -14.80 -0.54 -10.80
N ASP A 82 -15.86 -0.25 -11.53
CA ASP A 82 -17.22 -0.22 -10.98
C ASP A 82 -17.64 -1.58 -10.43
N ASP A 83 -17.28 -2.67 -11.10
CA ASP A 83 -17.51 -4.04 -10.61
C ASP A 83 -16.78 -4.27 -9.25
N ILE A 84 -15.59 -3.69 -9.08
CA ILE A 84 -14.83 -3.82 -7.83
C ILE A 84 -15.52 -3.06 -6.69
N TRP A 85 -16.00 -1.84 -6.96
CA TRP A 85 -16.76 -1.08 -5.98
C TRP A 85 -18.05 -1.79 -5.59
N GLU A 86 -18.73 -2.43 -6.55
CA GLU A 86 -19.91 -3.26 -6.27
C GLU A 86 -19.58 -4.45 -5.36
N ILE A 87 -18.49 -5.17 -5.64
CA ILE A 87 -18.02 -6.28 -4.79
C ILE A 87 -17.71 -5.80 -3.37
N ILE A 88 -17.08 -4.64 -3.22
CA ILE A 88 -16.77 -4.06 -1.91
C ILE A 88 -18.07 -3.73 -1.14
N ARG A 89 -19.10 -3.19 -1.81
CA ARG A 89 -20.42 -2.95 -1.21
C ARG A 89 -21.13 -4.24 -0.81
N MET A 90 -21.12 -5.24 -1.70
CA MET A 90 -21.74 -6.56 -1.43
C MET A 90 -21.09 -7.26 -0.25
N ARG A 91 -19.80 -7.04 -0.02
CA ARG A 91 -19.02 -7.61 1.07
C ARG A 91 -18.70 -6.56 2.15
N SER A 92 -19.72 -5.77 2.52
CA SER A 92 -19.63 -4.80 3.63
C SER A 92 -19.26 -5.45 4.98
N ASP A 93 -19.40 -6.76 5.09
CA ASP A 93 -18.96 -7.61 6.20
C ASP A 93 -17.45 -7.89 6.22
N CYS A 94 -16.71 -7.52 5.17
CA CYS A 94 -15.26 -7.65 5.03
C CYS A 94 -14.59 -6.28 5.00
N ARG A 95 -13.28 -6.25 5.23
CA ARG A 95 -12.45 -5.05 5.07
C ARG A 95 -11.55 -5.18 3.85
N PHE A 96 -11.31 -4.06 3.18
CA PHE A 96 -10.45 -3.98 2.01
C PHE A 96 -9.46 -2.84 2.21
N PHE A 97 -8.24 -2.99 1.69
CA PHE A 97 -7.33 -1.86 1.62
C PHE A 97 -6.44 -1.96 0.39
N PHE A 98 -6.14 -0.83 -0.20
CA PHE A 98 -5.21 -0.73 -1.31
C PHE A 98 -4.25 0.44 -1.15
N PHE A 99 -3.11 0.34 -1.82
CA PHE A 99 -2.12 1.39 -1.90
C PHE A 99 -2.02 1.90 -3.33
N THR A 100 -1.90 3.22 -3.48
CA THR A 100 -1.77 3.81 -4.81
C THR A 100 -0.64 4.83 -4.88
N LYS A 101 -0.06 4.94 -6.06
CA LYS A 101 0.83 6.03 -6.46
C LYS A 101 0.16 7.00 -7.43
N ARG A 102 -1.11 6.75 -7.78
CA ARG A 102 -1.94 7.53 -8.71
C ARG A 102 -3.04 8.31 -8.01
N ILE A 103 -2.72 8.90 -6.84
CA ILE A 103 -3.72 9.55 -5.99
C ILE A 103 -4.47 10.68 -6.72
N GLU A 104 -3.85 11.32 -7.69
CA GLU A 104 -4.42 12.35 -8.55
C GLU A 104 -5.66 11.87 -9.32
N ARG A 105 -5.75 10.57 -9.60
CA ARG A 105 -6.92 9.96 -10.26
C ARG A 105 -8.02 9.52 -9.29
N LEU A 106 -7.77 9.56 -7.98
CA LEU A 106 -8.71 8.96 -7.03
C LEU A 106 -10.13 9.53 -7.18
N ARG A 107 -10.29 10.85 -7.31
CA ARG A 107 -11.63 11.49 -7.44
C ARG A 107 -12.43 10.95 -8.62
N GLU A 108 -11.78 10.72 -9.76
CA GLU A 108 -12.38 10.19 -10.98
C GLU A 108 -12.75 8.71 -10.87
N CYS A 109 -12.03 7.99 -10.01
CA CYS A 109 -12.13 6.56 -9.82
C CYS A 109 -13.07 6.14 -8.69
N LEU A 110 -13.59 7.10 -7.90
CA LEU A 110 -14.54 6.82 -6.83
C LEU A 110 -15.93 6.54 -7.39
N PRO A 111 -16.72 5.65 -6.77
CA PRO A 111 -18.11 5.41 -7.18
C PRO A 111 -18.98 6.61 -6.85
N SER A 112 -20.10 6.75 -7.57
CA SER A 112 -21.01 7.89 -7.44
C SER A 112 -21.67 8.03 -6.05
N ASP A 113 -21.72 6.95 -5.28
CA ASP A 113 -22.26 6.86 -3.93
C ASP A 113 -21.15 6.89 -2.84
N TRP A 114 -19.97 7.40 -3.17
CA TRP A 114 -18.83 7.47 -2.23
C TRP A 114 -19.10 8.35 -1.01
N ASP A 115 -19.81 9.44 -1.17
CA ASP A 115 -20.14 10.43 -0.13
C ASP A 115 -18.93 10.79 0.76
N ASN A 116 -18.97 10.39 2.03
CA ASN A 116 -17.89 10.60 3.01
C ASN A 116 -16.94 9.40 3.12
N GLY A 117 -17.01 8.45 2.20
CA GLY A 117 -16.19 7.24 2.17
C GLY A 117 -16.86 6.01 2.79
N TYR A 118 -16.49 4.83 2.30
CA TYR A 118 -16.98 3.56 2.82
C TYR A 118 -16.26 3.17 4.11
N GLU A 119 -17.01 2.55 5.06
CA GLU A 119 -16.49 2.08 6.35
C GLU A 119 -15.56 0.87 6.23
N ASN A 120 -15.65 0.16 5.12
CA ASN A 120 -14.96 -1.10 4.94
C ASN A 120 -13.78 -1.04 3.97
N ILE A 121 -13.33 0.17 3.60
CA ILE A 121 -12.14 0.31 2.75
C ILE A 121 -11.14 1.32 3.31
N GLY A 122 -9.88 0.88 3.39
CA GLY A 122 -8.73 1.72 3.71
C GLY A 122 -7.92 2.05 2.45
N ILE A 123 -7.47 3.29 2.34
CA ILE A 123 -6.66 3.77 1.22
C ILE A 123 -5.31 4.26 1.74
N GLY A 124 -4.24 3.74 1.13
CA GLY A 124 -2.89 4.18 1.40
C GLY A 124 -2.32 5.01 0.23
N CYS A 125 -1.88 6.23 0.53
CA CYS A 125 -1.14 7.06 -0.43
C CYS A 125 0.35 6.75 -0.32
N THR A 126 0.94 6.26 -1.41
CA THR A 126 2.38 5.97 -1.43
C THR A 126 3.18 7.22 -1.77
N VAL A 127 4.17 7.52 -0.91
CA VAL A 127 5.13 8.61 -1.09
C VAL A 127 6.53 8.06 -0.83
N GLU A 128 7.39 8.10 -1.82
CA GLU A 128 8.72 7.51 -1.74
C GLU A 128 9.85 8.52 -1.52
N ASN A 129 9.55 9.81 -1.69
CA ASN A 129 10.46 10.96 -1.50
C ASN A 129 9.66 12.24 -1.23
N GLN A 130 10.33 13.34 -0.89
CA GLN A 130 9.67 14.60 -0.56
C GLN A 130 8.81 15.15 -1.70
N ASP A 131 9.32 15.13 -2.93
CA ASP A 131 8.57 15.60 -4.11
C ASP A 131 7.23 14.88 -4.27
N ARG A 132 7.19 13.57 -3.99
CA ARG A 132 5.94 12.79 -4.05
C ARG A 132 5.04 13.02 -2.84
N ALA A 133 5.60 13.27 -1.66
CA ALA A 133 4.83 13.68 -0.49
C ALA A 133 4.12 15.02 -0.75
N ASP A 134 4.85 16.02 -1.20
CA ASP A 134 4.33 17.37 -1.44
C ASP A 134 3.29 17.42 -2.57
N LYS A 135 3.40 16.55 -3.57
CA LYS A 135 2.43 16.48 -4.68
C LYS A 135 1.18 15.67 -4.32
N ARG A 136 1.35 14.53 -3.62
CA ARG A 136 0.27 13.56 -3.43
C ARG A 136 -0.53 13.78 -2.16
N LEU A 137 0.11 14.13 -1.04
CA LEU A 137 -0.57 14.22 0.24
C LEU A 137 -1.62 15.34 0.30
N PRO A 138 -1.41 16.56 -0.27
CA PRO A 138 -2.47 17.56 -0.32
C PRO A 138 -3.72 17.07 -1.05
N ILE A 139 -3.57 16.36 -2.16
CA ILE A 139 -4.70 15.76 -2.89
C ILE A 139 -5.37 14.69 -2.02
N PHE A 140 -4.59 13.78 -1.44
CA PHE A 140 -5.08 12.69 -0.61
C PHE A 140 -5.91 13.18 0.58
N LEU A 141 -5.40 14.20 1.28
CA LEU A 141 -6.07 14.78 2.45
C LEU A 141 -7.34 15.57 2.08
N SER A 142 -7.46 16.05 0.84
CA SER A 142 -8.62 16.80 0.36
C SER A 142 -9.81 15.94 -0.06
N ILE A 143 -9.64 14.61 -0.14
CA ILE A 143 -10.70 13.67 -0.53
C ILE A 143 -11.32 13.07 0.73
N PRO A 144 -12.64 12.96 0.84
CA PRO A 144 -13.28 12.32 1.99
C PRO A 144 -13.01 10.82 1.98
N ILE A 145 -12.16 10.35 2.88
CA ILE A 145 -11.77 8.93 3.06
C ILE A 145 -11.86 8.66 4.56
N LYS A 146 -12.42 7.56 4.98
CA LYS A 146 -12.55 7.23 6.41
C LYS A 146 -11.25 6.64 6.98
N HIS A 147 -10.62 5.74 6.25
CA HIS A 147 -9.43 5.04 6.71
C HIS A 147 -8.24 5.39 5.81
N ARG A 148 -7.37 6.26 6.30
CA ARG A 148 -6.20 6.77 5.56
C ARG A 148 -4.89 6.25 6.14
N MET A 149 -3.99 5.84 5.25
CA MET A 149 -2.61 5.49 5.60
C MET A 149 -1.62 6.24 4.68
N ILE A 150 -0.52 6.68 5.24
CA ILE A 150 0.62 7.17 4.45
C ILE A 150 1.63 6.02 4.31
N ILE A 151 1.99 5.67 3.07
CA ILE A 151 2.87 4.55 2.77
C ILE A 151 4.20 5.10 2.23
N VAL A 152 5.23 5.08 3.05
CA VAL A 152 6.59 5.49 2.68
C VAL A 152 7.40 4.24 2.29
N ALA A 153 6.99 3.62 1.17
CA ALA A 153 7.59 2.37 0.69
C ALA A 153 7.62 2.27 -0.85
N PRO A 154 8.83 2.17 -1.45
CA PRO A 154 10.13 2.23 -0.78
C PRO A 154 10.46 3.66 -0.35
N MET A 155 11.02 3.83 0.85
CA MET A 155 11.60 5.11 1.26
C MET A 155 12.95 5.32 0.56
N LEU A 156 13.09 6.44 -0.16
CA LEU A 156 14.26 6.68 -1.03
C LEU A 156 15.15 7.84 -0.56
N GLU A 157 14.66 8.65 0.35
CA GLU A 157 15.38 9.76 0.96
C GLU A 157 14.73 10.15 2.28
N LYS A 158 15.34 11.09 3.00
CA LYS A 158 14.72 11.72 4.16
C LYS A 158 13.49 12.52 3.73
N ILE A 159 12.38 12.37 4.46
CA ILE A 159 11.09 13.03 4.16
C ILE A 159 10.59 13.75 5.41
N ASN A 160 10.09 14.96 5.24
CA ASN A 160 9.35 15.67 6.27
C ASN A 160 7.85 15.55 5.99
N LEU A 161 7.13 14.89 6.89
CA LEU A 161 5.68 14.69 6.82
C LEU A 161 4.90 15.54 7.82
N GLU A 162 5.57 16.36 8.69
CA GLU A 162 4.95 17.03 9.82
C GLU A 162 3.67 17.82 9.44
N SER A 163 3.64 18.47 8.28
CA SER A 163 2.48 19.24 7.81
C SER A 163 1.29 18.40 7.35
N TYR A 164 1.48 17.07 7.24
CA TYR A 164 0.47 16.12 6.76
C TYR A 164 0.00 15.15 7.85
N LEU A 165 0.63 15.19 9.04
CA LEU A 165 0.32 14.28 10.15
C LEU A 165 -0.78 14.87 11.04
N ASP A 166 -2.02 14.54 10.70
CA ASP A 166 -3.19 14.83 11.52
C ASP A 166 -3.74 13.49 12.07
N PRO A 167 -3.73 13.26 13.40
CA PRO A 167 -4.19 12.02 14.01
C PRO A 167 -5.70 11.76 13.84
N GLU A 168 -6.49 12.81 13.54
CA GLU A 168 -7.91 12.64 13.21
C GLU A 168 -8.13 12.17 11.77
N LEU A 169 -7.12 12.30 10.90
CA LEU A 169 -7.20 11.95 9.49
C LEU A 169 -6.33 10.74 9.11
N ILE A 170 -5.20 10.54 9.76
CA ILE A 170 -4.20 9.52 9.41
C ILE A 170 -4.14 8.44 10.48
N GLU A 171 -4.52 7.23 10.13
CA GLU A 171 -4.51 6.08 11.04
C GLU A 171 -3.12 5.47 11.22
N GLU A 172 -2.27 5.52 10.21
CA GLU A 172 -0.92 4.93 10.28
C GLU A 172 0.00 5.54 9.21
N VAL A 173 1.26 5.70 9.57
CA VAL A 173 2.37 5.87 8.63
C VAL A 173 3.18 4.58 8.59
N SER A 174 3.23 3.92 7.43
CA SER A 174 3.98 2.68 7.23
C SER A 174 5.22 2.93 6.39
N VAL A 175 6.40 2.56 6.91
CA VAL A 175 7.70 2.78 6.26
C VAL A 175 8.33 1.46 5.85
N GLY A 176 8.92 1.42 4.65
CA GLY A 176 9.64 0.23 4.18
C GLY A 176 10.73 0.53 3.16
N GLY A 177 11.78 -0.31 3.19
CA GLY A 177 12.85 -0.28 2.21
C GLY A 177 12.50 -1.05 0.93
N GLU A 178 13.31 -0.86 -0.10
CA GLU A 178 13.21 -1.55 -1.38
C GLU A 178 13.77 -2.97 -1.29
N SER A 179 13.08 -3.95 -1.85
CA SER A 179 13.52 -5.35 -1.88
C SER A 179 14.10 -5.75 -3.23
N GLY A 180 15.08 -6.68 -3.21
CA GLY A 180 15.66 -7.30 -4.39
C GLY A 180 17.12 -6.93 -4.62
N ARG A 181 17.74 -7.60 -5.62
CA ARG A 181 19.21 -7.50 -5.87
C ARG A 181 19.69 -6.07 -6.15
N TYR A 182 18.87 -5.26 -6.80
CA TYR A 182 19.21 -3.89 -7.22
C TYR A 182 18.50 -2.85 -6.35
N ALA A 183 18.04 -3.25 -5.16
CA ALA A 183 17.40 -2.35 -4.22
C ALA A 183 18.32 -1.20 -3.82
N ARG A 184 17.74 -0.02 -3.69
CA ARG A 184 18.42 1.14 -3.11
C ARG A 184 18.46 0.99 -1.60
N PRO A 185 19.56 1.36 -0.94
CA PRO A 185 19.64 1.27 0.50
C PRO A 185 18.61 2.17 1.20
N LEU A 186 18.04 1.65 2.29
CA LEU A 186 17.27 2.44 3.25
C LEU A 186 18.21 2.89 4.38
N ASP A 187 18.26 4.18 4.66
CA ASP A 187 18.96 4.69 5.83
C ASP A 187 18.05 4.62 7.07
N PHE A 188 18.53 3.95 8.12
CA PHE A 188 17.77 3.78 9.36
C PHE A 188 17.52 5.11 10.09
N GLU A 189 18.38 6.10 9.91
CA GLU A 189 18.17 7.44 10.47
C GLU A 189 16.93 8.11 9.88
N TRP A 190 16.63 7.89 8.59
CA TRP A 190 15.41 8.40 7.97
C TRP A 190 14.17 7.76 8.59
N VAL A 191 14.24 6.44 8.90
CA VAL A 191 13.15 5.71 9.56
C VAL A 191 12.89 6.27 10.96
N LYS A 192 13.96 6.51 11.74
CA LYS A 192 13.86 7.12 13.08
C LYS A 192 13.30 8.55 13.02
N ASP A 193 13.65 9.31 11.99
CA ASP A 193 13.15 10.66 11.80
C ASP A 193 11.64 10.66 11.56
N ILE A 194 11.12 9.82 10.65
CA ILE A 194 9.66 9.67 10.45
C ILE A 194 8.97 9.18 11.72
N HIS A 195 9.55 8.20 12.42
CA HIS A 195 9.02 7.74 13.71
C HIS A 195 8.90 8.90 14.72
N GLY A 196 9.93 9.75 14.83
CA GLY A 196 9.91 10.94 15.68
C GLY A 196 8.80 11.93 15.31
N GLN A 197 8.62 12.17 14.00
CA GLN A 197 7.52 13.01 13.50
C GLN A 197 6.16 12.41 13.88
N CYS A 198 5.96 11.12 13.69
CA CYS A 198 4.72 10.43 14.06
C CYS A 198 4.42 10.51 15.55
N LEU A 199 5.43 10.29 16.41
CA LEU A 199 5.29 10.43 17.86
C LEU A 199 4.87 11.86 18.26
N LYS A 200 5.50 12.88 17.68
CA LYS A 200 5.19 14.29 17.93
C LYS A 200 3.73 14.64 17.62
N HIS A 201 3.18 14.03 16.60
CA HIS A 201 1.82 14.28 16.11
C HIS A 201 0.79 13.23 16.56
N ASN A 202 1.17 12.26 17.42
CA ASN A 202 0.31 11.17 17.90
C ASN A 202 -0.28 10.32 16.77
N VAL A 203 0.44 10.16 15.65
CA VAL A 203 0.06 9.27 14.55
C VAL A 203 0.74 7.92 14.72
N PRO A 204 0.02 6.80 14.62
CA PRO A 204 0.59 5.47 14.66
C PRO A 204 1.65 5.25 13.57
N PHE A 205 2.72 4.52 13.93
CA PHE A 205 3.86 4.27 13.06
C PHE A 205 4.15 2.78 12.95
N CYS A 206 4.45 2.32 11.73
CA CYS A 206 4.85 0.95 11.42
C CYS A 206 6.12 0.93 10.58
N PHE A 207 7.20 0.36 11.09
CA PHE A 207 8.35 -0.03 10.29
C PHE A 207 8.09 -1.43 9.72
N HIS A 208 7.58 -1.47 8.50
CA HIS A 208 7.08 -2.68 7.87
C HIS A 208 8.20 -3.65 7.47
N GLN A 209 9.25 -3.14 6.80
CA GLN A 209 10.41 -3.94 6.36
C GLN A 209 11.66 -3.09 6.14
N THR A 210 12.82 -3.70 6.33
CA THR A 210 14.13 -3.03 6.14
C THR A 210 14.48 -2.84 4.66
N GLY A 211 13.87 -3.61 3.76
CA GLY A 211 14.41 -3.79 2.41
C GLY A 211 15.66 -4.66 2.39
N SER A 212 16.24 -4.84 1.18
CA SER A 212 17.44 -5.71 1.01
C SER A 212 18.73 -5.07 1.53
N TYR A 213 18.81 -3.76 1.54
CA TYR A 213 20.00 -3.04 2.01
C TYR A 213 19.58 -1.97 3.02
N LEU A 214 20.14 -2.09 4.24
CA LEU A 214 19.90 -1.15 5.33
C LEU A 214 21.22 -0.48 5.72
N ILE A 215 21.24 0.84 5.75
CA ILE A 215 22.35 1.61 6.32
C ILE A 215 21.99 1.91 7.78
N LYS A 216 22.90 1.55 8.71
CA LYS A 216 22.79 1.86 10.13
C LYS A 216 24.18 2.16 10.68
N ASP A 217 24.32 3.24 11.42
CA ASP A 217 25.59 3.70 12.01
C ASP A 217 26.71 3.79 10.95
N GLY A 218 26.40 4.30 9.75
CA GLY A 218 27.33 4.45 8.63
C GLY A 218 27.74 3.13 7.94
N ARG A 219 27.16 2.00 8.33
CA ARG A 219 27.43 0.68 7.73
C ARG A 219 26.24 0.17 6.97
N GLN A 220 26.50 -0.42 5.79
CA GLN A 220 25.45 -1.09 5.02
C GLN A 220 25.36 -2.58 5.38
N PHE A 221 24.15 -3.01 5.66
CA PHE A 221 23.81 -4.41 5.92
C PHE A 221 22.99 -4.97 4.76
N ASN A 222 23.30 -6.19 4.34
CA ASN A 222 22.49 -6.95 3.40
C ASN A 222 21.53 -7.83 4.21
N ILE A 223 20.23 -7.58 4.08
CA ILE A 223 19.18 -8.27 4.83
C ILE A 223 18.46 -9.25 3.89
N PRO A 224 18.60 -10.57 4.10
CA PRO A 224 17.85 -11.58 3.36
C PRO A 224 16.34 -11.34 3.43
N ARG A 225 15.60 -11.70 2.36
CA ARG A 225 14.16 -11.39 2.24
C ARG A 225 13.35 -11.93 3.44
N GLU A 226 13.65 -13.12 3.89
CA GLU A 226 13.00 -13.79 5.03
C GLU A 226 13.18 -13.06 6.37
N HIS A 227 14.18 -12.18 6.45
CA HIS A 227 14.49 -11.43 7.67
C HIS A 227 14.06 -9.97 7.64
N GLN A 228 13.66 -9.42 6.48
CA GLN A 228 13.38 -7.99 6.34
C GLN A 228 12.28 -7.49 7.29
N HIS A 229 11.18 -8.23 7.44
CA HIS A 229 10.09 -7.89 8.39
C HIS A 229 10.53 -8.09 9.84
N SER A 230 11.16 -9.22 10.17
CA SER A 230 11.57 -9.51 11.54
C SER A 230 12.64 -8.54 12.05
N GLN A 231 13.54 -8.08 11.20
CA GLN A 231 14.55 -7.06 11.55
C GLN A 231 13.90 -5.68 11.75
N ALA A 232 12.92 -5.31 10.94
CA ALA A 232 12.16 -4.09 11.14
C ALA A 232 11.39 -4.13 12.48
N THR A 233 10.72 -5.23 12.80
CA THR A 233 10.05 -5.41 14.09
C THR A 233 11.02 -5.33 15.27
N LYS A 234 12.22 -5.93 15.16
CA LYS A 234 13.25 -5.87 16.20
C LYS A 234 13.80 -4.47 16.46
N ALA A 235 13.62 -3.52 15.53
CA ALA A 235 14.00 -2.13 15.75
C ALA A 235 13.21 -1.48 16.90
N GLY A 236 12.04 -2.04 17.29
CA GLY A 236 11.24 -1.57 18.43
C GLY A 236 10.57 -0.22 18.22
N LEU A 237 10.42 0.23 16.96
CA LEU A 237 9.86 1.54 16.63
C LEU A 237 8.33 1.50 16.41
N ASN A 238 7.76 0.31 16.17
CA ASN A 238 6.33 0.21 15.86
C ASN A 238 5.50 0.63 17.08
N THR A 239 4.63 1.60 16.86
CA THR A 239 3.61 1.96 17.84
C THR A 239 2.43 1.01 17.71
N LEU A 240 1.82 0.64 18.82
CA LEU A 240 0.61 -0.18 18.77
C LEU A 240 -0.48 0.62 18.08
N THR A 241 -0.96 0.13 16.94
CA THR A 241 -2.19 0.65 16.36
C THR A 241 -3.30 0.42 17.36
N HIS A 242 -4.02 1.47 17.78
CA HIS A 242 -5.27 1.30 18.46
C HIS A 242 -6.20 0.54 17.50
N LYS A 243 -6.30 -0.78 17.69
CA LYS A 243 -7.37 -1.54 17.01
C LYS A 243 -8.66 -0.90 17.49
N VAL A 244 -9.32 -0.19 16.59
CA VAL A 244 -10.71 0.23 16.80
C VAL A 244 -11.50 -1.07 16.94
N ASN A 245 -12.00 -1.31 18.17
CA ASN A 245 -12.87 -2.43 18.52
C ASN A 245 -14.21 -2.32 17.78
#